data_15768b26d940944cffce5ed0e956c90c
#
_entry.id   15768b26d940944cffce5ed0e956c90c
#
_cell.length_a   1.000
_cell.length_b   1.000
_cell.length_c   1.000
_cell.angle_alpha   90.00
_cell.angle_beta   90.00
_cell.angle_gamma   90.00
#
_symmetry.space_group_name_H-M   'P 1'
#
loop_
_entity.id
_entity.type
_entity.pdbx_description
1 polymer ?
#
loop_
_entity_poly.entity_id
_entity_poly.type
_entity_poly.pdbx_seq_one_letter_code
_entity_poly.pdbx_strand_id
1 'polypeptide(L)'
;RQAEGYPQCVLLRHEVNRGKGGALKTAFAWFLEHTGEDLGVVTVDGDGQHTAADALRCARELEAHPDSLVLGVRQFDGADVPLRSRIGNQATIWCFRVLCGVGVSDTQTGLRAIGTDFLRALCTVPGDRYEFETNMLLATSRLGIPIREVPIRTVYLEQNATSHFNPLRDSLAIYRQIFRFLSVSLGSTVLDVALFALMDWLLRGFSAELRLLGATVIARACSSLCNFAANRTLVFENREHPGPAMVRYYLLCIVQTAASYGGVYLLSAVLGLPSVAAKVITDTLLFFASFQIQRRWVFAVKPRKQEETVHV
;
A
#
# COMPACT_ATOMS: atom_id res chain seq x y z
N ARG A 1 -17.76 -0.80 33.10
CA ARG A 1 -18.86 -0.49 34.10
C ARG A 1 -19.94 0.41 33.49
N GLN A 2 -19.63 1.42 32.63
CA GLN A 2 -20.69 2.26 32.05
C GLN A 2 -21.48 1.54 30.95
N ALA A 3 -20.87 0.68 30.15
CA ALA A 3 -21.55 -0.05 29.07
C ALA A 3 -22.49 -1.17 29.60
N GLU A 4 -22.25 -1.68 30.80
CA GLU A 4 -23.05 -2.76 31.39
C GLU A 4 -24.50 -2.34 31.74
N GLY A 5 -24.78 -1.02 31.75
CA GLY A 5 -26.11 -0.45 32.01
C GLY A 5 -27.00 -0.29 30.76
N TYR A 6 -26.50 -0.57 29.57
CA TYR A 6 -27.21 -0.37 28.30
C TYR A 6 -27.50 -1.71 27.63
N PRO A 7 -28.76 -2.17 27.51
CA PRO A 7 -29.11 -3.49 26.98
C PRO A 7 -28.70 -3.67 25.48
N GLN A 8 -28.51 -2.57 24.74
CA GLN A 8 -28.07 -2.59 23.36
C GLN A 8 -26.55 -2.67 23.23
N CYS A 9 -25.79 -2.63 24.33
CA CYS A 9 -24.32 -2.71 24.30
C CYS A 9 -23.86 -4.14 24.54
N VAL A 10 -22.98 -4.63 23.65
CA VAL A 10 -22.27 -5.90 23.82
C VAL A 10 -20.83 -5.61 24.18
N LEU A 11 -20.37 -6.17 25.31
CA LEU A 11 -19.00 -6.00 25.77
C LEU A 11 -18.17 -7.23 25.44
N LEU A 12 -17.24 -7.08 24.50
CA LEU A 12 -16.26 -8.10 24.13
C LEU A 12 -14.97 -7.85 24.90
N ARG A 13 -14.50 -8.83 25.67
CA ARG A 13 -13.28 -8.73 26.49
C ARG A 13 -12.23 -9.73 26.03
N HIS A 14 -10.97 -9.28 25.99
CA HIS A 14 -9.82 -10.16 25.82
C HIS A 14 -9.14 -10.39 27.16
N GLU A 15 -8.70 -11.61 27.44
CA GLU A 15 -7.93 -11.94 28.65
C GLU A 15 -6.57 -11.21 28.67
N VAL A 16 -5.97 -11.02 27.50
CA VAL A 16 -4.72 -10.28 27.30
C VAL A 16 -4.91 -9.17 26.26
N ASN A 17 -4.15 -8.10 26.38
CA ASN A 17 -4.17 -7.01 25.39
C ASN A 17 -3.70 -7.48 24.01
N ARG A 18 -4.61 -7.57 23.06
CA ARG A 18 -4.34 -7.97 21.67
C ARG A 18 -4.11 -6.78 20.72
N GLY A 19 -4.14 -5.56 21.23
CA GLY A 19 -4.00 -4.33 20.45
C GLY A 19 -5.29 -3.91 19.75
N LYS A 20 -5.27 -2.70 19.14
CA LYS A 20 -6.44 -2.09 18.47
C LYS A 20 -6.95 -2.95 17.30
N GLY A 21 -6.04 -3.43 16.45
CA GLY A 21 -6.39 -4.30 15.32
C GLY A 21 -7.00 -5.62 15.76
N GLY A 22 -6.46 -6.25 16.81
CA GLY A 22 -7.03 -7.47 17.41
C GLY A 22 -8.43 -7.24 17.98
N ALA A 23 -8.66 -6.10 18.63
CA ALA A 23 -9.97 -5.73 19.15
C ALA A 23 -10.99 -5.51 18.01
N LEU A 24 -10.59 -4.78 16.97
CA LEU A 24 -11.44 -4.54 15.79
C LEU A 24 -11.81 -5.85 15.09
N LYS A 25 -10.86 -6.74 14.84
CA LYS A 25 -11.11 -8.04 14.21
C LYS A 25 -12.08 -8.89 15.03
N THR A 26 -11.95 -8.89 16.36
CA THR A 26 -12.88 -9.60 17.23
C THR A 26 -14.30 -9.02 17.15
N ALA A 27 -14.41 -7.69 17.13
CA ALA A 27 -15.70 -7.03 16.96
C ALA A 27 -16.30 -7.30 15.57
N PHE A 28 -15.49 -7.30 14.51
CA PHE A 28 -15.93 -7.61 13.15
C PHE A 28 -16.42 -9.06 13.01
N ALA A 29 -15.68 -10.01 13.58
CA ALA A 29 -16.08 -11.42 13.59
C ALA A 29 -17.40 -11.60 14.33
N TRP A 30 -17.52 -11.01 15.51
CA TRP A 30 -18.76 -11.06 16.29
C TRP A 30 -19.95 -10.47 15.51
N PHE A 31 -19.77 -9.31 14.89
CA PHE A 31 -20.78 -8.66 14.07
C PHE A 31 -21.23 -9.58 12.91
N LEU A 32 -20.30 -10.16 12.17
CA LEU A 32 -20.59 -11.05 11.04
C LEU A 32 -21.32 -12.34 11.44
N GLU A 33 -21.16 -12.79 12.68
CA GLU A 33 -21.83 -13.97 13.21
C GLU A 33 -23.26 -13.68 13.71
N HIS A 34 -23.53 -12.44 14.20
CA HIS A 34 -24.76 -12.14 14.91
C HIS A 34 -25.73 -11.21 14.16
N THR A 35 -25.25 -10.48 13.15
CA THR A 35 -26.03 -9.42 12.48
C THR A 35 -25.98 -9.55 10.95
N GLY A 36 -26.06 -10.77 10.44
CA GLY A 36 -25.76 -11.16 9.04
C GLY A 36 -26.47 -10.41 7.90
N GLU A 37 -27.47 -9.57 8.17
CA GLU A 37 -28.20 -8.78 7.17
C GLU A 37 -27.90 -7.27 7.24
N ASP A 38 -27.09 -6.83 8.21
CA ASP A 38 -26.77 -5.41 8.34
C ASP A 38 -25.74 -4.95 7.31
N LEU A 39 -25.88 -3.70 6.87
CA LEU A 39 -25.03 -3.09 5.81
C LEU A 39 -23.57 -2.97 6.20
N GLY A 40 -23.25 -2.88 7.48
CA GLY A 40 -21.88 -2.75 7.96
C GLY A 40 -21.75 -2.16 9.36
N VAL A 41 -20.54 -1.73 9.70
CA VAL A 41 -20.22 -1.17 11.02
C VAL A 41 -19.61 0.22 10.89
N VAL A 42 -19.77 1.03 11.95
CA VAL A 42 -19.02 2.27 12.14
C VAL A 42 -18.07 2.09 13.31
N THR A 43 -16.75 2.22 13.07
CA THR A 43 -15.75 2.24 14.15
C THR A 43 -15.58 3.65 14.68
N VAL A 44 -15.42 3.79 16.00
CA VAL A 44 -15.22 5.06 16.69
C VAL A 44 -14.16 4.88 17.76
N ASP A 45 -13.21 5.82 17.86
CA ASP A 45 -12.24 5.80 18.96
C ASP A 45 -12.89 6.18 20.28
N GLY A 46 -12.51 5.49 21.36
CA GLY A 46 -13.07 5.70 22.70
C GLY A 46 -12.52 6.91 23.45
N ASP A 47 -11.77 7.78 22.78
CA ASP A 47 -11.13 8.97 23.37
C ASP A 47 -12.02 10.22 23.41
N GLY A 48 -13.24 10.11 22.86
CA GLY A 48 -14.21 11.20 22.84
C GLY A 48 -13.96 12.29 21.79
N GLN A 49 -13.04 12.09 20.86
CA GLN A 49 -12.73 13.06 19.80
C GLN A 49 -13.75 13.06 18.65
N HIS A 50 -14.59 12.02 18.57
CA HIS A 50 -15.60 11.88 17.54
C HIS A 50 -17.02 12.12 18.09
N THR A 51 -17.80 12.91 17.36
CA THR A 51 -19.21 13.17 17.75
C THR A 51 -20.14 12.12 17.20
N ALA A 52 -21.25 11.87 17.88
CA ALA A 52 -22.31 10.98 17.39
C ALA A 52 -22.89 11.44 16.04
N ALA A 53 -22.96 12.77 15.83
CA ALA A 53 -23.41 13.34 14.56
C ALA A 53 -22.47 13.00 13.39
N ASP A 54 -21.16 12.97 13.63
CA ASP A 54 -20.16 12.60 12.64
C ASP A 54 -20.22 11.10 12.33
N ALA A 55 -20.36 10.26 13.35
CA ALA A 55 -20.55 8.82 13.18
C ALA A 55 -21.79 8.51 12.33
N LEU A 56 -22.91 9.21 12.61
CA LEU A 56 -24.14 9.06 11.84
C LEU A 56 -24.01 9.54 10.39
N ARG A 57 -23.21 10.59 10.11
CA ARG A 57 -22.94 11.03 8.74
C ARG A 57 -22.13 9.97 7.96
N CYS A 58 -21.14 9.37 8.60
CA CYS A 58 -20.38 8.27 7.99
C CYS A 58 -21.27 7.04 7.75
N ALA A 59 -22.18 6.71 8.65
CA ALA A 59 -23.15 5.64 8.46
C ALA A 59 -24.06 5.88 7.25
N ARG A 60 -24.63 7.08 7.13
CA ARG A 60 -25.48 7.46 5.97
C ARG A 60 -24.72 7.44 4.64
N GLU A 61 -23.46 7.84 4.63
CA GLU A 61 -22.62 7.73 3.42
C GLU A 61 -22.38 6.27 3.05
N LEU A 62 -22.22 5.37 4.04
CA LEU A 62 -22.11 3.94 3.80
C LEU A 62 -23.44 3.35 3.28
N GLU A 63 -24.59 3.78 3.81
CA GLU A 63 -25.90 3.37 3.30
C GLU A 63 -26.08 3.73 1.82
N ALA A 64 -25.61 4.90 1.41
CA ALA A 64 -25.64 5.34 0.02
C ALA A 64 -24.63 4.59 -0.87
N HIS A 65 -23.55 4.07 -0.28
CA HIS A 65 -22.42 3.46 -1.00
C HIS A 65 -21.88 2.23 -0.23
N PRO A 66 -22.64 1.12 -0.16
CA PRO A 66 -22.33 -0.03 0.69
C PRO A 66 -21.06 -0.80 0.29
N ASP A 67 -20.59 -0.63 -0.92
CA ASP A 67 -19.37 -1.23 -1.48
C ASP A 67 -18.08 -0.43 -1.17
N SER A 68 -18.20 0.68 -0.42
CA SER A 68 -17.08 1.58 -0.14
C SER A 68 -16.58 1.51 1.31
N LEU A 69 -15.34 1.98 1.52
CA LEU A 69 -14.82 2.35 2.82
C LEU A 69 -15.05 3.85 3.02
N VAL A 70 -15.83 4.23 4.03
CA VAL A 70 -16.06 5.62 4.39
C VAL A 70 -15.10 6.04 5.49
N LEU A 71 -14.40 7.16 5.33
CA LEU A 71 -13.49 7.74 6.31
C LEU A 71 -14.03 9.07 6.80
N GLY A 72 -14.17 9.24 8.11
CA GLY A 72 -14.41 10.53 8.73
C GLY A 72 -13.10 11.31 8.78
N VAL A 73 -12.89 12.29 7.89
CA VAL A 73 -11.62 13.00 7.72
C VAL A 73 -11.62 14.32 8.47
N ARG A 74 -10.56 14.58 9.21
CA ARG A 74 -10.35 15.82 9.94
C ARG A 74 -9.92 16.93 8.97
N GLN A 75 -10.48 18.12 9.17
CA GLN A 75 -10.07 19.31 8.42
C GLN A 75 -8.85 19.93 9.12
N PHE A 76 -7.69 19.87 8.49
CA PHE A 76 -6.42 20.39 9.02
C PHE A 76 -6.14 21.86 8.60
N ASP A 77 -7.15 22.58 8.12
CA ASP A 77 -7.00 23.94 7.61
C ASP A 77 -7.02 25.02 8.72
N GLY A 78 -7.15 24.60 9.99
CA GLY A 78 -7.12 25.52 11.15
C GLY A 78 -5.70 25.97 11.52
N ALA A 79 -5.57 27.23 11.99
CA ALA A 79 -4.32 27.81 12.47
C ALA A 79 -3.71 27.10 13.71
N ASP A 80 -4.48 26.24 14.37
CA ASP A 80 -4.12 25.59 15.64
C ASP A 80 -3.42 24.23 15.47
N VAL A 81 -3.19 23.76 14.22
CA VAL A 81 -2.53 22.48 13.99
C VAL A 81 -1.00 22.63 14.03
N PRO A 82 -0.28 21.93 14.92
CA PRO A 82 1.17 22.00 14.99
C PRO A 82 1.83 21.67 13.63
N LEU A 83 2.78 22.49 13.21
CA LEU A 83 3.46 22.37 11.91
C LEU A 83 4.04 20.95 11.68
N ARG A 84 4.56 20.33 12.75
CA ARG A 84 5.12 18.97 12.75
C ARG A 84 4.07 17.90 12.39
N SER A 85 2.87 18.02 12.93
CA SER A 85 1.74 17.13 12.61
C SER A 85 1.28 17.31 11.16
N ARG A 86 1.24 18.55 10.69
CA ARG A 86 0.86 18.89 9.32
C ARG A 86 1.84 18.32 8.29
N ILE A 87 3.16 18.50 8.50
CA ILE A 87 4.20 17.97 7.62
C ILE A 87 4.20 16.44 7.65
N GLY A 88 4.11 15.82 8.83
CA GLY A 88 4.06 14.36 8.97
C GLY A 88 2.86 13.74 8.27
N ASN A 89 1.67 14.33 8.41
CA ASN A 89 0.46 13.86 7.73
C ASN A 89 0.57 14.03 6.20
N GLN A 90 1.04 15.18 5.71
CA GLN A 90 1.24 15.40 4.27
C GLN A 90 2.25 14.43 3.66
N ALA A 91 3.36 14.16 4.34
CA ALA A 91 4.33 13.17 3.89
C ALA A 91 3.71 11.76 3.81
N THR A 92 2.92 11.39 4.83
CA THR A 92 2.21 10.10 4.85
C THR A 92 1.16 10.02 3.74
N ILE A 93 0.34 11.06 3.54
CA ILE A 93 -0.63 11.15 2.45
C ILE A 93 0.05 11.02 1.09
N TRP A 94 1.16 11.72 0.88
CA TRP A 94 1.94 11.63 -0.34
C TRP A 94 2.46 10.20 -0.57
N CYS A 95 3.03 9.58 0.46
CA CYS A 95 3.45 8.19 0.41
C CYS A 95 2.29 7.25 0.08
N PHE A 96 1.14 7.38 0.72
CA PHE A 96 -0.04 6.56 0.42
C PHE A 96 -0.53 6.75 -1.01
N ARG A 97 -0.59 7.98 -1.49
CA ARG A 97 -1.01 8.29 -2.86
C ARG A 97 -0.02 7.78 -3.89
N VAL A 98 1.27 8.09 -3.72
CA VAL A 98 2.32 7.76 -4.69
C VAL A 98 2.72 6.30 -4.61
N LEU A 99 2.92 5.74 -3.42
CA LEU A 99 3.44 4.39 -3.25
C LEU A 99 2.34 3.33 -3.17
N CYS A 100 1.18 3.67 -2.63
CA CYS A 100 0.09 2.71 -2.42
C CYS A 100 -1.09 2.89 -3.37
N GLY A 101 -1.16 4.00 -4.07
CA GLY A 101 -2.28 4.31 -4.96
C GLY A 101 -3.58 4.62 -4.22
N VAL A 102 -3.47 4.88 -2.91
CA VAL A 102 -4.59 5.22 -2.04
C VAL A 102 -4.60 6.73 -1.85
N GLY A 103 -5.61 7.39 -2.41
CA GLY A 103 -5.79 8.84 -2.28
C GLY A 103 -6.71 9.13 -1.10
N VAL A 104 -6.13 9.48 0.05
CA VAL A 104 -6.87 9.87 1.28
C VAL A 104 -6.29 11.16 1.83
N SER A 105 -7.13 11.96 2.46
CA SER A 105 -6.70 13.22 3.10
C SER A 105 -6.37 13.05 4.58
N ASP A 106 -6.85 11.99 5.24
CA ASP A 106 -6.50 11.61 6.60
C ASP A 106 -6.30 10.10 6.71
N THR A 107 -5.05 9.67 6.88
CA THR A 107 -4.70 8.25 7.01
C THR A 107 -4.89 7.70 8.42
N GLN A 108 -5.10 8.58 9.41
CA GLN A 108 -5.02 8.26 10.83
C GLN A 108 -6.37 8.29 11.55
N THR A 109 -7.45 8.60 10.84
CA THR A 109 -8.78 8.64 11.44
C THR A 109 -9.23 7.26 11.92
N GLY A 110 -9.74 7.19 13.16
CA GLY A 110 -10.39 5.99 13.70
C GLY A 110 -11.88 5.92 13.39
N LEU A 111 -12.49 7.01 12.91
CA LEU A 111 -13.89 7.03 12.49
C LEU A 111 -13.99 6.50 11.06
N ARG A 112 -14.47 5.26 10.93
CA ARG A 112 -14.61 4.58 9.65
C ARG A 112 -15.94 3.86 9.57
N ALA A 113 -16.66 3.98 8.45
CA ALA A 113 -17.81 3.13 8.17
C ALA A 113 -17.42 2.10 7.08
N ILE A 114 -17.74 0.83 7.34
CA ILE A 114 -17.19 -0.32 6.62
C ILE A 114 -18.32 -1.27 6.28
N GLY A 115 -18.52 -1.54 4.99
CA GLY A 115 -19.53 -2.48 4.51
C GLY A 115 -19.21 -3.94 4.84
N THR A 116 -20.23 -4.76 4.96
CA THR A 116 -20.14 -6.17 5.39
C THR A 116 -19.21 -7.00 4.53
N ASP A 117 -19.21 -6.83 3.21
CA ASP A 117 -18.33 -7.58 2.31
C ASP A 117 -16.84 -7.24 2.56
N PHE A 118 -16.55 -5.97 2.81
CA PHE A 118 -15.18 -5.57 3.14
C PHE A 118 -14.78 -6.04 4.55
N LEU A 119 -15.69 -6.06 5.52
CA LEU A 119 -15.45 -6.61 6.87
C LEU A 119 -14.98 -8.07 6.82
N ARG A 120 -15.61 -8.90 5.98
CA ARG A 120 -15.19 -10.31 5.79
C ARG A 120 -13.74 -10.41 5.35
N ALA A 121 -13.34 -9.58 4.39
CA ALA A 121 -11.96 -9.52 3.94
C ALA A 121 -11.01 -9.02 5.03
N LEU A 122 -11.43 -8.02 5.83
CA LEU A 122 -10.62 -7.41 6.89
C LEU A 122 -10.28 -8.38 8.03
N CYS A 123 -11.10 -9.37 8.30
CA CYS A 123 -10.80 -10.40 9.30
C CYS A 123 -9.52 -11.19 8.98
N THR A 124 -9.13 -11.26 7.70
CA THR A 124 -7.93 -11.95 7.23
C THR A 124 -6.72 -11.03 7.01
N VAL A 125 -6.91 -9.71 7.11
CA VAL A 125 -5.83 -8.72 6.92
C VAL A 125 -4.86 -8.80 8.11
N PRO A 126 -3.53 -8.86 7.87
CA PRO A 126 -2.54 -8.92 8.94
C PRO A 126 -2.49 -7.64 9.78
N GLY A 127 -1.96 -7.76 11.00
CA GLY A 127 -1.78 -6.67 11.95
C GLY A 127 -2.80 -6.74 13.10
N ASP A 128 -2.29 -6.65 14.34
CA ASP A 128 -3.13 -6.71 15.55
C ASP A 128 -3.09 -5.41 16.36
N ARG A 129 -2.23 -4.46 15.97
CA ARG A 129 -2.10 -3.15 16.61
C ARG A 129 -2.53 -2.04 15.67
N TYR A 130 -1.91 -0.86 15.75
CA TYR A 130 -2.23 0.30 14.93
C TYR A 130 -1.94 0.10 13.43
N GLU A 131 -0.99 -0.79 13.07
CA GLU A 131 -0.71 -1.16 11.69
C GLU A 131 -1.91 -1.78 10.96
N PHE A 132 -2.90 -2.31 11.69
CA PHE A 132 -4.11 -2.86 11.10
C PHE A 132 -4.90 -1.79 10.32
N GLU A 133 -5.01 -0.58 10.86
CA GLU A 133 -5.73 0.53 10.20
C GLU A 133 -5.03 0.97 8.90
N THR A 134 -3.70 0.93 8.90
CA THR A 134 -2.89 1.14 7.69
C THR A 134 -3.10 0.00 6.69
N ASN A 135 -3.07 -1.25 7.14
CA ASN A 135 -3.28 -2.41 6.30
C ASN A 135 -4.71 -2.48 5.72
N MET A 136 -5.72 -1.97 6.45
CA MET A 136 -7.08 -1.77 5.94
C MET A 136 -7.09 -0.83 4.73
N LEU A 137 -6.41 0.33 4.82
CA LEU A 137 -6.29 1.25 3.68
C LEU A 137 -5.54 0.61 2.49
N LEU A 138 -4.51 -0.19 2.75
CA LEU A 138 -3.80 -0.92 1.70
C LEU A 138 -4.67 -2.01 1.05
N ALA A 139 -5.55 -2.64 1.84
CA ALA A 139 -6.48 -3.66 1.36
C ALA A 139 -7.50 -3.08 0.38
N THR A 140 -7.96 -1.82 0.55
CA THR A 140 -8.87 -1.19 -0.41
C THR A 140 -8.30 -1.16 -1.83
N SER A 141 -7.02 -0.79 -1.97
CA SER A 141 -6.36 -0.77 -3.28
C SER A 141 -6.20 -2.16 -3.90
N ARG A 142 -6.02 -3.21 -3.08
CA ARG A 142 -5.89 -4.60 -3.54
C ARG A 142 -7.22 -5.20 -3.98
N LEU A 143 -8.28 -4.86 -3.26
CA LEU A 143 -9.63 -5.42 -3.45
C LEU A 143 -10.50 -4.55 -4.36
N GLY A 144 -10.00 -3.38 -4.79
CA GLY A 144 -10.77 -2.46 -5.62
C GLY A 144 -11.90 -1.75 -4.87
N ILE A 145 -11.82 -1.65 -3.53
CA ILE A 145 -12.83 -0.99 -2.69
C ILE A 145 -12.69 0.52 -2.82
N PRO A 146 -13.73 1.25 -3.24
CA PRO A 146 -13.72 2.71 -3.29
C PRO A 146 -13.58 3.31 -1.90
N ILE A 147 -12.85 4.42 -1.78
CA ILE A 147 -12.77 5.19 -0.54
C ILE A 147 -13.59 6.47 -0.70
N ARG A 148 -14.41 6.76 0.31
CA ARG A 148 -15.17 7.99 0.41
C ARG A 148 -14.79 8.75 1.67
N GLU A 149 -14.73 10.06 1.58
CA GLU A 149 -14.33 10.93 2.68
C GLU A 149 -15.48 11.82 3.12
N VAL A 150 -15.78 11.79 4.40
CA VAL A 150 -16.78 12.65 5.05
C VAL A 150 -16.05 13.61 5.97
N PRO A 151 -16.09 14.92 5.72
CA PRO A 151 -15.47 15.90 6.61
C PRO A 151 -16.10 15.85 8.00
N ILE A 152 -15.27 15.73 9.04
CA ILE A 152 -15.72 15.69 10.43
C ILE A 152 -15.15 16.85 11.25
N ARG A 153 -15.85 17.18 12.35
CA ARG A 153 -15.35 18.14 13.34
C ARG A 153 -14.40 17.42 14.29
N THR A 154 -13.22 17.98 14.50
CA THR A 154 -12.30 17.47 15.53
C THR A 154 -12.58 18.18 16.84
N VAL A 155 -12.93 17.42 17.86
CA VAL A 155 -13.01 17.93 19.23
C VAL A 155 -11.62 17.80 19.84
N TYR A 156 -10.89 18.92 19.92
CA TYR A 156 -9.62 18.94 20.65
C TYR A 156 -9.90 19.00 22.15
N LEU A 157 -9.80 17.86 22.83
CA LEU A 157 -9.75 17.86 24.28
C LEU A 157 -8.38 18.34 24.73
N GLU A 158 -8.33 19.26 25.66
CA GLU A 158 -7.11 19.85 26.21
C GLU A 158 -6.14 18.76 26.66
N GLN A 159 -4.89 18.85 26.17
CA GLN A 159 -3.78 17.93 26.34
C GLN A 159 -3.82 16.68 25.45
N ASN A 160 -3.27 16.81 24.25
CA ASN A 160 -2.90 15.72 23.32
C ASN A 160 -1.82 14.76 23.90
N ALA A 161 -1.95 14.32 25.16
CA ALA A 161 -1.00 13.42 25.82
C ALA A 161 -1.17 11.94 25.40
N THR A 162 -2.19 11.60 24.60
CA THR A 162 -2.54 10.21 24.26
C THR A 162 -2.41 9.83 22.79
N SER A 163 -1.81 10.68 21.94
CA SER A 163 -1.47 10.24 20.60
C SER A 163 -0.27 9.28 20.65
N HIS A 164 -0.53 8.00 20.84
CA HIS A 164 0.46 6.92 20.74
C HIS A 164 0.84 6.61 19.28
N PHE A 165 0.56 7.53 18.34
CA PHE A 165 0.91 7.41 16.96
C PHE A 165 2.43 7.52 16.79
N ASN A 166 3.04 6.44 16.28
CA ASN A 166 4.44 6.43 15.87
C ASN A 166 4.50 6.39 14.34
N PRO A 167 4.76 7.54 13.66
CA PRO A 167 4.79 7.64 12.19
C PRO A 167 5.71 6.61 11.55
N LEU A 168 6.80 6.24 12.23
CA LEU A 168 7.78 5.27 11.74
C LEU A 168 7.25 3.83 11.76
N ARG A 169 6.46 3.45 12.79
CA ARG A 169 5.91 2.09 12.89
C ARG A 169 4.75 1.85 11.93
N ASP A 170 3.88 2.85 11.77
CA ASP A 170 2.68 2.73 10.94
C ASP A 170 3.02 2.81 9.45
N SER A 171 4.09 3.54 9.11
CA SER A 171 4.67 3.52 7.77
C SER A 171 5.48 2.24 7.48
N LEU A 172 5.74 1.40 8.48
CA LEU A 172 6.62 0.23 8.35
C LEU A 172 6.12 -0.79 7.30
N ALA A 173 4.80 -0.96 7.17
CA ALA A 173 4.23 -1.84 6.15
C ALA A 173 4.52 -1.34 4.73
N ILE A 174 4.45 -0.01 4.52
CA ILE A 174 4.77 0.65 3.24
C ILE A 174 6.27 0.56 2.98
N TYR A 175 7.08 0.94 3.98
CA TYR A 175 8.53 0.87 3.87
C TYR A 175 9.01 -0.57 3.63
N ARG A 176 8.40 -1.57 4.27
CA ARG A 176 8.72 -2.98 4.05
C ARG A 176 8.53 -3.40 2.59
N GLN A 177 7.48 -2.95 1.92
CA GLN A 177 7.25 -3.27 0.51
C GLN A 177 8.28 -2.57 -0.39
N ILE A 178 8.62 -1.31 -0.10
CA ILE A 178 9.67 -0.57 -0.82
C ILE A 178 11.04 -1.21 -0.57
N PHE A 179 11.34 -1.56 0.68
CA PHE A 179 12.60 -2.25 1.01
C PHE A 179 12.71 -3.61 0.32
N ARG A 180 11.62 -4.38 0.26
CA ARG A 180 11.60 -5.64 -0.52
C ARG A 180 11.90 -5.38 -2.00
N PHE A 181 11.25 -4.38 -2.59
CA PHE A 181 11.48 -4.02 -3.99
C PHE A 181 12.92 -3.56 -4.23
N LEU A 182 13.46 -2.71 -3.35
CA LEU A 182 14.86 -2.27 -3.41
C LEU A 182 15.84 -3.45 -3.24
N SER A 183 15.60 -4.32 -2.29
CA SER A 183 16.43 -5.51 -2.03
C SER A 183 16.44 -6.46 -3.22
N VAL A 184 15.28 -6.70 -3.85
CA VAL A 184 15.17 -7.50 -5.07
C VAL A 184 15.94 -6.85 -6.22
N SER A 185 15.82 -5.53 -6.39
CA SER A 185 16.54 -4.79 -7.44
C SER A 185 18.06 -4.84 -7.26
N LEU A 186 18.55 -4.61 -6.02
CA LEU A 186 19.98 -4.71 -5.69
C LEU A 186 20.49 -6.15 -5.83
N GLY A 187 19.73 -7.13 -5.33
CA GLY A 187 20.08 -8.54 -5.46
C GLY A 187 20.19 -8.98 -6.92
N SER A 188 19.29 -8.50 -7.77
CA SER A 188 19.34 -8.78 -9.21
C SER A 188 20.55 -8.13 -9.88
N THR A 189 20.97 -6.95 -9.45
CA THR A 189 22.18 -6.29 -9.95
C THR A 189 23.44 -7.07 -9.55
N VAL A 190 23.50 -7.51 -8.29
CA VAL A 190 24.64 -8.36 -7.83
C VAL A 190 24.67 -9.68 -8.61
N LEU A 191 23.51 -10.31 -8.82
CA LEU A 191 23.39 -11.53 -9.62
C LEU A 191 23.85 -11.31 -11.07
N ASP A 192 23.46 -10.19 -11.70
CA ASP A 192 23.86 -9.82 -13.06
C ASP A 192 25.37 -9.75 -13.19
N VAL A 193 26.02 -9.03 -12.28
CA VAL A 193 27.48 -8.89 -12.25
C VAL A 193 28.19 -10.23 -11.99
N ALA A 194 27.69 -11.03 -11.05
CA ALA A 194 28.26 -12.34 -10.73
C ALA A 194 28.14 -13.31 -11.91
N LEU A 195 26.97 -13.35 -12.57
CA LEU A 195 26.77 -14.18 -13.76
C LEU A 195 27.61 -13.70 -14.94
N PHE A 196 27.73 -12.40 -15.14
CA PHE A 196 28.60 -11.85 -16.16
C PHE A 196 30.06 -12.29 -15.93
N ALA A 197 30.60 -12.15 -14.73
CA ALA A 197 31.95 -12.56 -14.40
C ALA A 197 32.17 -14.06 -14.59
N LEU A 198 31.18 -14.90 -14.19
CA LEU A 198 31.21 -16.34 -14.39
C LEU A 198 31.20 -16.70 -15.88
N MET A 199 30.34 -16.09 -16.67
CA MET A 199 30.24 -16.35 -18.11
C MET A 199 31.48 -15.84 -18.86
N ASP A 200 32.01 -14.67 -18.47
CA ASP A 200 33.29 -14.18 -19.04
C ASP A 200 34.46 -15.14 -18.78
N TRP A 201 34.47 -15.77 -17.60
CA TRP A 201 35.47 -16.79 -17.27
C TRP A 201 35.26 -18.10 -18.08
N LEU A 202 34.03 -18.56 -18.19
CA LEU A 202 33.68 -19.81 -18.90
C LEU A 202 33.93 -19.68 -20.43
N LEU A 203 33.69 -18.51 -20.99
CA LEU A 203 33.80 -18.25 -22.43
C LEU A 203 35.20 -17.77 -22.87
N ARG A 204 36.21 -17.93 -22.04
CA ARG A 204 37.59 -17.49 -22.35
C ARG A 204 38.20 -18.10 -23.61
N GLY A 205 37.70 -19.24 -24.05
CA GLY A 205 38.14 -19.90 -25.28
C GLY A 205 37.62 -19.28 -26.58
N PHE A 206 36.66 -18.32 -26.50
CA PHE A 206 36.09 -17.64 -27.65
C PHE A 206 36.76 -16.28 -27.90
N SER A 207 36.49 -15.68 -29.07
CA SER A 207 36.95 -14.30 -29.35
C SER A 207 36.40 -13.31 -28.31
N ALA A 208 37.16 -12.22 -28.07
CA ALA A 208 36.77 -11.22 -27.07
C ALA A 208 35.35 -10.66 -27.29
N GLU A 209 34.95 -10.45 -28.53
CA GLU A 209 33.64 -9.96 -28.91
C GLU A 209 32.50 -10.95 -28.54
N LEU A 210 32.64 -12.23 -28.94
CA LEU A 210 31.68 -13.28 -28.66
C LEU A 210 31.60 -13.57 -27.15
N ARG A 211 32.72 -13.53 -26.46
CA ARG A 211 32.80 -13.69 -25.00
C ARG A 211 32.01 -12.63 -24.27
N LEU A 212 32.29 -11.34 -24.58
CA LEU A 212 31.61 -10.21 -23.94
C LEU A 212 30.10 -10.17 -24.27
N LEU A 213 29.78 -10.40 -25.55
CA LEU A 213 28.35 -10.44 -25.96
C LEU A 213 27.61 -11.59 -25.27
N GLY A 214 28.16 -12.80 -25.31
CA GLY A 214 27.56 -13.98 -24.68
C GLY A 214 27.42 -13.81 -23.17
N ALA A 215 28.48 -13.35 -22.48
CA ALA A 215 28.45 -13.09 -21.06
C ALA A 215 27.38 -12.05 -20.70
N THR A 216 27.28 -10.95 -21.43
CA THR A 216 26.31 -9.88 -21.21
C THR A 216 24.87 -10.38 -21.41
N VAL A 217 24.58 -11.05 -22.52
CA VAL A 217 23.22 -11.52 -22.86
C VAL A 217 22.75 -12.57 -21.87
N ILE A 218 23.58 -13.56 -21.54
CA ILE A 218 23.21 -14.63 -20.60
C ILE A 218 22.99 -14.05 -19.19
N ALA A 219 23.91 -13.22 -18.69
CA ALA A 219 23.77 -12.61 -17.39
C ALA A 219 22.49 -11.77 -17.30
N ARG A 220 22.23 -10.92 -18.30
CA ARG A 220 21.05 -10.07 -18.35
C ARG A 220 19.73 -10.87 -18.45
N ALA A 221 19.69 -11.91 -19.26
CA ALA A 221 18.53 -12.78 -19.37
C ALA A 221 18.21 -13.47 -18.04
N CYS A 222 19.21 -14.08 -17.40
CA CYS A 222 19.02 -14.76 -16.12
C CYS A 222 18.66 -13.78 -14.99
N SER A 223 19.37 -12.67 -14.86
CA SER A 223 19.12 -11.68 -13.79
C SER A 223 17.74 -11.03 -13.93
N SER A 224 17.29 -10.72 -15.15
CA SER A 224 15.96 -10.16 -15.40
C SER A 224 14.85 -11.13 -15.12
N LEU A 225 15.00 -12.43 -15.44
CA LEU A 225 14.05 -13.47 -15.08
C LEU A 225 13.95 -13.66 -13.57
N CYS A 226 15.09 -13.69 -12.87
CA CYS A 226 15.12 -13.75 -11.41
C CYS A 226 14.46 -12.50 -10.78
N ASN A 227 14.72 -11.31 -11.32
CA ASN A 227 14.08 -10.07 -10.86
C ASN A 227 12.56 -10.12 -11.06
N PHE A 228 12.09 -10.56 -12.23
CA PHE A 228 10.68 -10.75 -12.51
C PHE A 228 10.04 -11.72 -11.50
N ALA A 229 10.63 -12.90 -11.32
CA ALA A 229 10.13 -13.93 -10.41
C ALA A 229 10.08 -13.43 -8.96
N ALA A 230 11.15 -12.80 -8.48
CA ALA A 230 11.23 -12.27 -7.13
C ALA A 230 10.25 -11.10 -6.90
N ASN A 231 10.12 -10.16 -7.83
CA ASN A 231 9.13 -9.10 -7.74
C ASN A 231 7.71 -9.67 -7.72
N ARG A 232 7.41 -10.62 -8.58
CA ARG A 232 6.08 -11.26 -8.65
C ARG A 232 5.72 -11.96 -7.34
N THR A 233 6.64 -12.72 -6.75
CA THR A 233 6.36 -13.59 -5.60
C THR A 233 6.59 -12.89 -4.25
N LEU A 234 7.70 -12.15 -4.10
CA LEU A 234 8.13 -11.59 -2.81
C LEU A 234 7.64 -10.16 -2.58
N VAL A 235 7.50 -9.37 -3.65
CA VAL A 235 7.14 -7.95 -3.53
C VAL A 235 5.65 -7.73 -3.73
N PHE A 236 5.10 -8.26 -4.83
CA PHE A 236 3.71 -8.00 -5.24
C PHE A 236 2.76 -9.16 -4.95
N GLU A 237 3.28 -10.32 -4.51
CA GLU A 237 2.51 -11.52 -4.10
C GLU A 237 1.45 -11.93 -5.15
N ASN A 238 1.77 -11.72 -6.45
CA ASN A 238 0.86 -12.00 -7.55
C ASN A 238 0.84 -13.50 -7.87
N ARG A 239 -0.36 -14.12 -7.78
CA ARG A 239 -0.59 -15.56 -8.02
C ARG A 239 -1.22 -15.86 -9.38
N GLU A 240 -1.48 -14.87 -10.21
CA GLU A 240 -2.03 -15.07 -11.55
C GLU A 240 -1.03 -15.76 -12.49
N HIS A 241 -1.50 -16.17 -13.68
CA HIS A 241 -0.63 -16.81 -14.67
C HIS A 241 0.52 -15.89 -15.09
N PRO A 242 1.79 -16.35 -15.14
CA PRO A 242 2.97 -15.49 -15.32
C PRO A 242 3.08 -14.85 -16.71
N GLY A 243 2.51 -15.48 -17.74
CA GLY A 243 2.72 -15.06 -19.14
C GLY A 243 2.39 -13.60 -19.43
N PRO A 244 1.15 -13.14 -19.18
CA PRO A 244 0.79 -11.74 -19.43
C PRO A 244 1.59 -10.74 -18.60
N ALA A 245 1.90 -11.09 -17.35
CA ALA A 245 2.72 -10.26 -16.49
C ALA A 245 4.16 -10.15 -16.99
N MET A 246 4.73 -11.23 -17.53
CA MET A 246 6.07 -11.24 -18.11
C MET A 246 6.17 -10.31 -19.33
N VAL A 247 5.21 -10.38 -20.24
CA VAL A 247 5.17 -9.49 -21.42
C VAL A 247 5.12 -8.02 -20.99
N ARG A 248 4.24 -7.67 -20.04
CA ARG A 248 4.14 -6.31 -19.50
C ARG A 248 5.43 -5.87 -18.83
N TYR A 249 6.08 -6.76 -18.09
CA TYR A 249 7.35 -6.48 -17.41
C TYR A 249 8.45 -6.13 -18.41
N TYR A 250 8.66 -6.92 -19.47
CA TYR A 250 9.67 -6.65 -20.46
C TYR A 250 9.36 -5.41 -21.29
N LEU A 251 8.10 -5.15 -21.60
CA LEU A 251 7.67 -3.90 -22.22
C LEU A 251 8.03 -2.69 -21.34
N LEU A 252 7.78 -2.78 -20.03
CA LEU A 252 8.20 -1.76 -19.08
C LEU A 252 9.71 -1.55 -19.04
N CYS A 253 10.50 -2.62 -19.10
CA CYS A 253 11.95 -2.53 -19.14
C CYS A 253 12.46 -1.76 -20.37
N ILE A 254 11.86 -1.99 -21.54
CA ILE A 254 12.20 -1.27 -22.78
C ILE A 254 11.85 0.23 -22.63
N VAL A 255 10.65 0.54 -22.19
CA VAL A 255 10.20 1.93 -21.99
C VAL A 255 11.07 2.63 -20.94
N GLN A 256 11.41 1.95 -19.87
CA GLN A 256 12.26 2.49 -18.80
C GLN A 256 13.68 2.80 -19.29
N THR A 257 14.25 1.93 -20.14
CA THR A 257 15.58 2.17 -20.75
C THR A 257 15.55 3.41 -21.64
N ALA A 258 14.54 3.55 -22.50
CA ALA A 258 14.39 4.73 -23.35
C ALA A 258 14.14 6.01 -22.52
N ALA A 259 13.32 5.94 -21.47
CA ALA A 259 13.07 7.06 -20.58
C ALA A 259 14.30 7.46 -19.77
N SER A 260 15.14 6.50 -19.35
CA SER A 260 16.41 6.79 -18.68
C SER A 260 17.35 7.55 -19.62
N TYR A 261 17.51 7.11 -20.86
CA TYR A 261 18.31 7.81 -21.83
C TYR A 261 17.81 9.24 -22.10
N GLY A 262 16.50 9.38 -22.37
CA GLY A 262 15.87 10.68 -22.62
C GLY A 262 15.99 11.63 -21.44
N GLY A 263 15.78 11.14 -20.22
CA GLY A 263 15.89 11.94 -18.99
C GLY A 263 17.33 12.42 -18.73
N VAL A 264 18.32 11.54 -18.90
CA VAL A 264 19.72 11.92 -18.78
C VAL A 264 20.11 12.95 -19.85
N TYR A 265 19.68 12.75 -21.08
CA TYR A 265 19.92 13.71 -22.17
C TYR A 265 19.30 15.07 -21.85
N LEU A 266 18.03 15.10 -21.42
CA LEU A 266 17.33 16.34 -21.07
C LEU A 266 18.05 17.08 -19.93
N LEU A 267 18.40 16.39 -18.86
CA LEU A 267 19.03 17.01 -17.69
C LEU A 267 20.47 17.43 -17.96
N SER A 268 21.23 16.67 -18.75
CA SER A 268 22.63 17.00 -19.01
C SER A 268 22.80 17.94 -20.20
N ALA A 269 22.18 17.67 -21.35
CA ALA A 269 22.37 18.45 -22.56
C ALA A 269 21.55 19.75 -22.58
N VAL A 270 20.34 19.76 -21.99
CA VAL A 270 19.46 20.93 -22.02
C VAL A 270 19.60 21.78 -20.75
N LEU A 271 19.70 21.16 -19.57
CA LEU A 271 19.79 21.87 -18.28
C LEU A 271 21.24 22.02 -17.77
N GLY A 272 22.25 21.47 -18.47
CA GLY A 272 23.66 21.64 -18.12
C GLY A 272 24.11 20.88 -16.87
N LEU A 273 23.34 19.92 -16.36
CA LEU A 273 23.73 19.14 -15.19
C LEU A 273 24.87 18.15 -15.53
N PRO A 274 25.79 17.87 -14.60
CA PRO A 274 26.78 16.81 -14.78
C PRO A 274 26.08 15.48 -15.10
N SER A 275 26.56 14.72 -16.08
CA SER A 275 25.92 13.50 -16.58
C SER A 275 25.65 12.46 -15.49
N VAL A 276 26.57 12.33 -14.52
CA VAL A 276 26.39 11.43 -13.37
C VAL A 276 25.22 11.89 -12.48
N ALA A 277 25.12 13.18 -12.18
CA ALA A 277 24.03 13.74 -11.39
C ALA A 277 22.69 13.59 -12.14
N ALA A 278 22.67 13.89 -13.44
CA ALA A 278 21.50 13.67 -14.31
C ALA A 278 21.05 12.21 -14.29
N LYS A 279 21.98 11.27 -14.35
CA LYS A 279 21.71 9.83 -14.28
C LYS A 279 21.09 9.42 -12.93
N VAL A 280 21.68 9.84 -11.82
CA VAL A 280 21.20 9.53 -10.47
C VAL A 280 19.77 10.07 -10.27
N ILE A 281 19.50 11.30 -10.65
CA ILE A 281 18.18 11.92 -10.53
C ILE A 281 17.17 11.16 -11.39
N THR A 282 17.50 10.93 -12.68
CA THR A 282 16.59 10.23 -13.60
C THR A 282 16.27 8.83 -13.11
N ASP A 283 17.26 8.03 -12.75
CA ASP A 283 17.06 6.65 -12.33
C ASP A 283 16.32 6.56 -10.97
N THR A 284 16.54 7.52 -10.09
CA THR A 284 15.76 7.61 -8.84
C THR A 284 14.28 7.86 -9.13
N LEU A 285 13.95 8.78 -10.02
CA LEU A 285 12.55 9.03 -10.40
C LEU A 285 11.94 7.82 -11.11
N LEU A 286 12.69 7.20 -12.02
CA LEU A 286 12.25 5.99 -12.73
C LEU A 286 12.09 4.78 -11.81
N PHE A 287 12.87 4.66 -10.73
CA PHE A 287 12.69 3.62 -9.71
C PHE A 287 11.29 3.70 -9.09
N PHE A 288 10.88 4.88 -8.63
CA PHE A 288 9.55 5.07 -8.05
C PHE A 288 8.43 4.89 -9.09
N ALA A 289 8.62 5.41 -10.29
CA ALA A 289 7.66 5.22 -11.38
C ALA A 289 7.52 3.73 -11.76
N SER A 290 8.63 3.01 -11.86
CA SER A 290 8.66 1.57 -12.14
C SER A 290 7.93 0.76 -11.07
N PHE A 291 8.17 1.06 -9.79
CA PHE A 291 7.46 0.43 -8.69
C PHE A 291 5.94 0.58 -8.84
N GLN A 292 5.47 1.79 -9.16
CA GLN A 292 4.04 2.07 -9.33
C GLN A 292 3.44 1.35 -10.54
N ILE A 293 4.15 1.39 -11.68
CA ILE A 293 3.68 0.74 -12.91
C ILE A 293 3.65 -0.78 -12.73
N GLN A 294 4.68 -1.36 -12.10
CA GLN A 294 4.72 -2.78 -11.80
C GLN A 294 3.55 -3.19 -10.92
N ARG A 295 3.26 -2.41 -9.88
CA ARG A 295 2.16 -2.69 -8.96
C ARG A 295 0.79 -2.60 -9.60
N ARG A 296 0.53 -1.54 -10.40
CA ARG A 296 -0.80 -1.22 -10.94
C ARG A 296 -1.11 -1.89 -12.26
N TRP A 297 -0.10 -2.25 -13.02
CA TRP A 297 -0.27 -2.74 -14.38
C TRP A 297 0.40 -4.08 -14.63
N VAL A 298 1.67 -4.26 -14.24
CA VAL A 298 2.40 -5.52 -14.51
C VAL A 298 1.84 -6.64 -13.64
N PHE A 299 1.75 -6.39 -12.33
CA PHE A 299 1.33 -7.37 -11.31
C PHE A 299 -0.05 -7.04 -10.70
N ALA A 300 -0.86 -6.21 -11.36
CA ALA A 300 -2.22 -5.93 -10.91
C ALA A 300 -3.04 -7.22 -10.84
N VAL A 301 -3.65 -7.48 -9.70
CA VAL A 301 -4.63 -8.55 -9.53
C VAL A 301 -5.97 -8.03 -10.01
N LYS A 302 -6.59 -8.71 -10.98
CA LYS A 302 -7.95 -8.39 -11.39
C LYS A 302 -8.91 -8.75 -10.26
N PRO A 303 -9.87 -7.88 -9.91
CA PRO A 303 -10.93 -8.27 -8.99
C PRO A 303 -11.63 -9.51 -9.57
N ARG A 304 -11.76 -10.54 -8.76
CA ARG A 304 -12.47 -11.78 -9.13
C ARG A 304 -13.92 -11.37 -9.39
N LYS A 305 -14.38 -11.45 -10.64
CA LYS A 305 -15.81 -11.37 -10.92
C LYS A 305 -16.47 -12.45 -10.07
N GLN A 306 -17.39 -12.08 -9.20
CA GLN A 306 -18.28 -13.02 -8.57
C GLN A 306 -19.00 -13.72 -9.73
N GLU A 307 -18.77 -15.01 -9.89
CA GLU A 307 -19.62 -15.84 -10.71
C GLU A 307 -21.00 -15.79 -10.04
N GLU A 308 -21.94 -15.13 -10.71
CA GLU A 308 -23.36 -15.24 -10.42
C GLU A 308 -23.67 -16.74 -10.42
N THR A 309 -23.81 -17.30 -9.23
CA THR A 309 -24.40 -18.64 -9.08
C THR A 309 -25.86 -18.46 -9.47
N VAL A 310 -26.16 -18.65 -10.75
CA VAL A 310 -27.54 -18.86 -11.22
C VAL A 310 -28.02 -20.16 -10.58
N HIS A 311 -28.75 -20.05 -9.50
CA HIS A 311 -29.59 -21.13 -9.04
C HIS A 311 -30.77 -21.27 -10.01
N VAL A 312 -30.73 -22.31 -10.84
CA VAL A 312 -31.90 -22.85 -11.56
C VAL A 312 -32.69 -23.69 -10.58
#